data_b51a4be3b3f50fa355ece5404497d128
#
_entry.id   b51a4be3b3f50fa355ece5404497d128
#
_cell.length_a   1.000
_cell.length_b   1.000
_cell.length_c   1.000
_cell.angle_alpha   90.00
_cell.angle_beta   90.00
_cell.angle_gamma   90.00
#
_symmetry.space_group_name_H-M   'P 1'
#
loop_
_entity.id
_entity.type
_entity.pdbx_description
1 polymer ?
#
loop_
_entity_poly.entity_id
_entity_poly.type
_entity_poly.pdbx_seq_one_letter_code
_entity_poly.pdbx_strand_id
1 'polypeptide(L)'
;MSILSRLLPAASLCAAVLLMAPAAQAADAPASCPATLQHTFPRLQDEKSQSLCQYSGKVVLVVNTASFCGFTGQYKGLEELYARYKDKGFVVLGFPSNDFSQEKGSNQEIADFCENTFGVKFPMFAKSSVKGPEASPLFRQLAQLSGTAPRWNFHKYLLGRDGKLVDNYSSLTGPDNKGLVRAIEQQLAVTANR
;
A
#
# COMPACT_ATOMS: atom_id res chain seq x y z
N MET A 1 -53.18 -3.82 -83.19
CA MET A 1 -53.13 -2.93 -82.06
C MET A 1 -52.50 -3.67 -80.91
N SER A 2 -51.21 -3.52 -80.70
CA SER A 2 -50.39 -4.25 -79.68
C SER A 2 -50.18 -3.38 -78.45
N ILE A 3 -50.53 -3.90 -77.33
CA ILE A 3 -50.28 -3.26 -76.02
C ILE A 3 -49.06 -3.97 -75.40
N LEU A 4 -47.91 -3.24 -75.36
CA LEU A 4 -46.72 -3.69 -74.66
C LEU A 4 -46.87 -3.39 -73.16
N SER A 5 -46.94 -4.44 -72.38
CA SER A 5 -46.86 -4.35 -70.92
C SER A 5 -45.40 -4.35 -70.50
N ARG A 6 -44.95 -3.26 -69.85
CA ARG A 6 -43.59 -3.13 -69.28
C ARG A 6 -43.60 -3.62 -67.85
N LEU A 7 -42.86 -4.71 -67.57
CA LEU A 7 -42.58 -5.21 -66.26
C LEU A 7 -41.39 -4.41 -65.65
N LEU A 8 -41.58 -3.80 -64.50
CA LEU A 8 -40.52 -3.18 -63.67
C LEU A 8 -39.96 -4.25 -62.74
N PRO A 9 -38.63 -4.34 -62.54
CA PRO A 9 -38.05 -5.21 -61.53
C PRO A 9 -38.11 -4.56 -60.15
N ALA A 10 -38.61 -5.29 -59.16
CA ALA A 10 -38.56 -4.89 -57.78
C ALA A 10 -37.16 -5.06 -57.25
N ALA A 11 -36.52 -3.94 -56.85
CA ALA A 11 -35.21 -3.95 -56.14
C ALA A 11 -35.43 -4.31 -54.68
N SER A 12 -34.94 -5.49 -54.28
CA SER A 12 -34.96 -5.96 -52.87
C SER A 12 -33.80 -5.31 -52.10
N LEU A 13 -34.10 -4.37 -51.22
CA LEU A 13 -33.13 -3.81 -50.27
C LEU A 13 -32.95 -4.83 -49.14
N CYS A 14 -31.83 -5.55 -49.11
CA CYS A 14 -31.37 -6.28 -47.96
C CYS A 14 -30.77 -5.29 -46.93
N ALA A 15 -31.51 -4.97 -45.87
CA ALA A 15 -30.96 -4.23 -44.71
C ALA A 15 -30.11 -5.17 -43.86
N ALA A 16 -28.81 -5.00 -43.89
CA ALA A 16 -27.89 -5.68 -43.00
C ALA A 16 -27.97 -5.07 -41.59
N VAL A 17 -28.60 -5.76 -40.66
CA VAL A 17 -28.61 -5.40 -39.24
C VAL A 17 -27.26 -5.81 -38.65
N LEU A 18 -26.38 -4.86 -38.42
CA LEU A 18 -25.16 -5.07 -37.61
C LEU A 18 -25.56 -5.26 -36.14
N LEU A 19 -25.53 -6.51 -35.69
CA LEU A 19 -25.61 -6.83 -34.27
C LEU A 19 -24.31 -6.40 -33.58
N MET A 20 -24.32 -5.22 -32.92
CA MET A 20 -23.27 -4.84 -31.99
C MET A 20 -23.38 -5.72 -30.74
N ALA A 21 -22.47 -6.67 -30.58
CA ALA A 21 -22.33 -7.42 -29.36
C ALA A 21 -21.85 -6.47 -28.26
N PRO A 22 -22.49 -6.45 -27.07
CA PRO A 22 -21.95 -5.65 -25.95
C PRO A 22 -20.59 -6.22 -25.56
N ALA A 23 -19.58 -5.34 -25.52
CA ALA A 23 -18.27 -5.67 -24.95
C ALA A 23 -18.47 -6.03 -23.48
N ALA A 24 -18.32 -7.30 -23.13
CA ALA A 24 -18.31 -7.74 -21.75
C ALA A 24 -17.15 -7.05 -21.05
N GLN A 25 -17.45 -6.11 -20.17
CA GLN A 25 -16.47 -5.55 -19.22
C GLN A 25 -16.05 -6.70 -18.31
N ALA A 26 -14.79 -7.12 -18.47
CA ALA A 26 -14.19 -8.06 -17.54
C ALA A 26 -14.20 -7.39 -16.15
N ALA A 27 -15.04 -7.91 -15.25
CA ALA A 27 -15.03 -7.51 -13.86
C ALA A 27 -13.62 -7.75 -13.31
N ASP A 28 -12.96 -6.70 -12.82
CA ASP A 28 -11.62 -6.79 -12.20
C ASP A 28 -11.67 -7.85 -11.08
N ALA A 29 -11.00 -8.98 -11.27
CA ALA A 29 -10.82 -9.95 -10.21
C ALA A 29 -10.08 -9.22 -9.05
N PRO A 30 -10.52 -9.35 -7.79
CA PRO A 30 -9.84 -8.71 -6.68
C PRO A 30 -8.37 -9.11 -6.70
N ALA A 31 -7.46 -8.12 -6.70
CA ALA A 31 -6.03 -8.38 -6.69
C ALA A 31 -5.72 -9.35 -5.54
N SER A 32 -5.12 -10.50 -5.85
CA SER A 32 -4.75 -11.48 -4.82
C SER A 32 -3.83 -10.83 -3.81
N CYS A 33 -4.08 -11.09 -2.51
CA CYS A 33 -3.25 -10.50 -1.45
C CYS A 33 -1.79 -10.99 -1.58
N PRO A 34 -0.81 -10.11 -1.78
CA PRO A 34 0.59 -10.49 -1.85
C PRO A 34 1.07 -11.16 -0.56
N ALA A 35 1.97 -12.13 -0.65
CA ALA A 35 2.47 -12.87 0.51
C ALA A 35 3.02 -11.96 1.63
N THR A 36 3.64 -10.84 1.28
CA THR A 36 4.14 -9.83 2.24
C THR A 36 3.04 -9.05 2.98
N LEU A 37 1.81 -9.13 2.50
CA LEU A 37 0.64 -8.49 3.13
C LEU A 37 -0.35 -9.51 3.73
N GLN A 38 -0.08 -10.82 3.65
CA GLN A 38 -0.90 -11.88 4.25
C GLN A 38 -0.70 -11.96 5.76
N HIS A 39 -0.79 -10.82 6.44
CA HIS A 39 -0.64 -10.71 7.89
C HIS A 39 -1.81 -9.92 8.47
N THR A 40 -2.10 -10.16 9.75
CA THR A 40 -3.13 -9.44 10.50
C THR A 40 -2.52 -8.91 11.78
N PHE A 41 -2.78 -7.65 12.10
CA PHE A 41 -2.33 -6.99 13.32
C PHE A 41 -3.48 -6.24 13.98
N PRO A 42 -3.49 -6.12 15.31
CA PRO A 42 -4.36 -5.18 15.99
C PRO A 42 -3.99 -3.74 15.62
N ARG A 43 -4.99 -2.88 15.41
CA ARG A 43 -4.76 -1.45 15.24
C ARG A 43 -4.30 -0.83 16.56
N LEU A 44 -3.49 0.22 16.49
CA LEU A 44 -2.97 0.89 17.68
C LEU A 44 -4.09 1.54 18.52
N GLN A 45 -5.09 2.14 17.85
CA GLN A 45 -6.10 2.99 18.50
C GLN A 45 -7.18 2.21 19.25
N ASP A 46 -7.55 1.01 18.80
CA ASP A 46 -8.70 0.27 19.34
C ASP A 46 -8.48 -1.23 19.39
N GLU A 47 -7.28 -1.68 19.09
CA GLU A 47 -6.83 -3.08 19.11
C GLU A 47 -7.68 -4.03 18.23
N LYS A 48 -8.55 -3.50 17.37
CA LYS A 48 -9.30 -4.32 16.42
C LYS A 48 -8.37 -4.90 15.37
N SER A 49 -8.55 -6.20 15.12
CA SER A 49 -7.78 -6.92 14.11
C SER A 49 -7.97 -6.32 12.72
N GLN A 50 -6.86 -6.07 12.03
CA GLN A 50 -6.84 -5.50 10.70
C GLN A 50 -5.91 -6.29 9.79
N SER A 51 -6.45 -6.83 8.69
CA SER A 51 -5.66 -7.51 7.67
C SER A 51 -4.90 -6.51 6.82
N LEU A 52 -3.60 -6.77 6.59
CA LEU A 52 -2.80 -5.94 5.68
C LEU A 52 -3.17 -6.15 4.21
N CYS A 53 -3.93 -7.20 3.87
CA CYS A 53 -4.45 -7.42 2.51
C CYS A 53 -5.26 -6.24 1.98
N GLN A 54 -5.86 -5.41 2.84
CA GLN A 54 -6.57 -4.20 2.43
C GLN A 54 -5.66 -3.17 1.74
N TYR A 55 -4.35 -3.31 1.86
CA TYR A 55 -3.36 -2.47 1.20
C TYR A 55 -2.81 -3.09 -0.09
N SER A 56 -3.35 -4.21 -0.56
CA SER A 56 -3.00 -4.80 -1.86
C SER A 56 -3.16 -3.77 -2.98
N GLY A 57 -2.21 -3.76 -3.91
CA GLY A 57 -2.18 -2.80 -5.02
C GLY A 57 -1.68 -1.40 -4.65
N LYS A 58 -1.37 -1.14 -3.38
CA LYS A 58 -0.72 0.11 -2.94
C LYS A 58 0.80 -0.04 -2.86
N VAL A 59 1.49 1.07 -3.00
CA VAL A 59 2.90 1.20 -2.59
C VAL A 59 2.92 1.36 -1.07
N VAL A 60 3.62 0.48 -0.38
CA VAL A 60 3.58 0.39 1.09
C VAL A 60 4.94 0.69 1.69
N LEU A 61 5.00 1.61 2.64
CA LEU A 61 6.19 1.87 3.45
C LEU A 61 5.96 1.34 4.88
N VAL A 62 6.58 0.21 5.22
CA VAL A 62 6.53 -0.38 6.55
C VAL A 62 7.64 0.24 7.40
N VAL A 63 7.29 0.79 8.58
CA VAL A 63 8.23 1.50 9.46
C VAL A 63 8.07 1.02 10.89
N ASN A 64 9.15 0.60 11.55
CA ASN A 64 9.13 0.41 12.99
C ASN A 64 9.39 1.74 13.71
N THR A 65 8.56 2.07 14.68
CA THR A 65 8.55 3.40 15.32
C THR A 65 8.80 3.34 16.82
N ALA A 66 9.09 4.48 17.43
CA ALA A 66 9.17 4.64 18.89
C ALA A 66 8.95 6.11 19.29
N SER A 67 8.34 6.30 20.48
CA SER A 67 7.99 7.62 21.00
C SER A 67 9.17 8.37 21.67
N PHE A 68 10.20 7.66 22.15
CA PHE A 68 11.31 8.24 22.91
C PHE A 68 12.68 8.08 22.22
N CYS A 69 12.69 8.26 20.90
CA CYS A 69 13.86 8.06 20.04
C CYS A 69 14.39 9.39 19.51
N GLY A 70 15.71 9.51 19.30
CA GLY A 70 16.28 10.68 18.62
C GLY A 70 15.74 10.90 17.20
N PHE A 71 15.15 9.87 16.59
CA PHE A 71 14.52 9.94 15.28
C PHE A 71 12.99 10.13 15.31
N THR A 72 12.38 10.33 16.49
CA THR A 72 10.91 10.47 16.63
C THR A 72 10.34 11.60 15.78
N GLY A 73 11.11 12.67 15.55
CA GLY A 73 10.73 13.74 14.62
C GLY A 73 10.43 13.30 13.19
N GLN A 74 10.84 12.08 12.78
CA GLN A 74 10.50 11.53 11.48
C GLN A 74 8.99 11.24 11.30
N TYR A 75 8.22 11.14 12.38
CA TYR A 75 6.75 11.02 12.28
C TYR A 75 6.15 12.13 11.42
N LYS A 76 6.63 13.39 11.60
CA LYS A 76 6.15 14.53 10.81
C LYS A 76 6.36 14.31 9.31
N GLY A 77 7.57 13.93 8.91
CA GLY A 77 7.88 13.70 7.49
C GLY A 77 7.18 12.47 6.92
N LEU A 78 6.94 11.42 7.74
CA LEU A 78 6.14 10.24 7.33
C LEU A 78 4.68 10.63 7.09
N GLU A 79 4.10 11.48 7.93
CA GLU A 79 2.74 12.00 7.73
C GLU A 79 2.65 12.91 6.50
N GLU A 80 3.66 13.75 6.25
CA GLU A 80 3.74 14.57 5.05
C GLU A 80 3.82 13.71 3.78
N LEU A 81 4.61 12.62 3.78
CA LEU A 81 4.64 11.64 2.67
C LEU A 81 3.27 10.99 2.47
N TYR A 82 2.66 10.53 3.56
CA TYR A 82 1.34 9.91 3.51
C TYR A 82 0.30 10.88 2.95
N ALA A 83 0.21 12.09 3.48
CA ALA A 83 -0.73 13.10 3.02
C ALA A 83 -0.55 13.43 1.52
N ARG A 84 0.71 13.49 1.04
CA ARG A 84 1.05 13.83 -0.35
C ARG A 84 0.67 12.74 -1.34
N TYR A 85 0.79 11.47 -0.95
CA TYR A 85 0.70 10.35 -1.90
C TYR A 85 -0.43 9.36 -1.63
N LYS A 86 -1.20 9.47 -0.53
CA LYS A 86 -2.27 8.51 -0.19
C LYS A 86 -3.31 8.35 -1.31
N ASP A 87 -3.69 9.45 -1.94
CA ASP A 87 -4.69 9.46 -3.01
C ASP A 87 -4.13 8.93 -4.35
N LYS A 88 -2.80 8.74 -4.43
CA LYS A 88 -2.10 8.10 -5.54
C LYS A 88 -1.84 6.61 -5.30
N GLY A 89 -2.32 6.07 -4.17
CA GLY A 89 -2.17 4.67 -3.82
C GLY A 89 -0.92 4.35 -3.00
N PHE A 90 -0.45 5.30 -2.18
CA PHE A 90 0.61 5.09 -1.19
C PHE A 90 0.04 4.93 0.21
N VAL A 91 0.74 4.16 1.04
CA VAL A 91 0.42 4.07 2.47
C VAL A 91 1.69 3.87 3.30
N VAL A 92 1.73 4.52 4.47
CA VAL A 92 2.70 4.23 5.53
C VAL A 92 2.02 3.31 6.53
N LEU A 93 2.70 2.26 6.98
CA LEU A 93 2.27 1.35 8.05
C LEU A 93 3.26 1.45 9.20
N GLY A 94 2.83 2.01 10.32
CA GLY A 94 3.67 2.23 11.50
C GLY A 94 3.50 1.10 12.53
N PHE A 95 4.62 0.61 13.02
CA PHE A 95 4.70 -0.48 14.00
C PHE A 95 5.54 -0.03 15.20
N PRO A 96 4.94 0.47 16.28
CA PRO A 96 5.66 0.77 17.51
C PRO A 96 6.38 -0.47 18.06
N SER A 97 7.62 -0.31 18.51
CA SER A 97 8.41 -1.41 19.06
C SER A 97 9.28 -0.96 20.23
N ASN A 98 9.28 -1.76 21.30
CA ASN A 98 10.19 -1.55 22.42
C ASN A 98 11.50 -2.36 22.34
N ASP A 99 11.79 -2.98 21.22
CA ASP A 99 13.01 -3.80 21.04
C ASP A 99 14.32 -3.01 21.19
N PHE A 100 14.22 -1.69 21.13
CA PHE A 100 15.33 -0.76 21.34
C PHE A 100 15.18 0.06 22.64
N SER A 101 14.28 -0.36 23.53
CA SER A 101 14.02 0.24 24.84
C SER A 101 13.56 1.71 24.80
N GLN A 102 12.92 2.11 23.68
CA GLN A 102 12.48 3.48 23.44
C GLN A 102 10.97 3.61 23.17
N GLU A 103 10.17 2.56 23.47
CA GLU A 103 8.71 2.55 23.36
C GLU A 103 8.09 1.88 24.57
N LYS A 104 7.96 2.61 25.66
CA LYS A 104 7.54 2.07 26.97
C LYS A 104 6.05 2.18 27.23
N GLY A 105 5.32 2.99 26.47
CA GLY A 105 3.90 3.24 26.68
C GLY A 105 3.01 2.03 26.35
N SER A 106 1.79 2.06 26.84
CA SER A 106 0.68 1.24 26.36
C SER A 106 0.31 1.62 24.92
N ASN A 107 -0.46 0.79 24.22
CA ASN A 107 -0.95 1.13 22.87
C ASN A 107 -1.74 2.45 22.86
N GLN A 108 -2.56 2.72 23.88
CA GLN A 108 -3.33 3.96 24.01
C GLN A 108 -2.41 5.18 24.18
N GLU A 109 -1.42 5.11 25.07
CA GLU A 109 -0.47 6.22 25.29
C GLU A 109 0.33 6.53 24.02
N ILE A 110 0.72 5.49 23.27
CA ILE A 110 1.42 5.65 21.98
C ILE A 110 0.49 6.29 20.95
N ALA A 111 -0.78 5.86 20.87
CA ALA A 111 -1.76 6.42 19.96
C ALA A 111 -1.98 7.93 20.23
N ASP A 112 -2.21 8.27 21.50
CA ASP A 112 -2.40 9.65 21.96
C ASP A 112 -1.16 10.52 21.65
N PHE A 113 0.03 9.99 21.90
CA PHE A 113 1.27 10.67 21.57
C PHE A 113 1.43 10.95 20.08
N CYS A 114 1.20 9.94 19.24
CA CYS A 114 1.33 10.06 17.79
C CYS A 114 0.32 11.06 17.22
N GLU A 115 -0.94 11.02 17.68
CA GLU A 115 -1.99 11.92 17.21
C GLU A 115 -1.78 13.35 17.71
N ASN A 116 -1.59 13.53 19.01
CA ASN A 116 -1.57 14.85 19.63
C ASN A 116 -0.26 15.62 19.36
N THR A 117 0.88 14.89 19.19
CA THR A 117 2.19 15.53 19.00
C THR A 117 2.54 15.72 17.53
N PHE A 118 2.18 14.74 16.67
CA PHE A 118 2.60 14.73 15.27
C PHE A 118 1.43 14.73 14.28
N GLY A 119 0.19 14.63 14.75
CA GLY A 119 -1.00 14.59 13.91
C GLY A 119 -1.04 13.36 12.99
N VAL A 120 -0.45 12.24 13.43
CA VAL A 120 -0.34 11.00 12.63
C VAL A 120 -1.73 10.49 12.25
N LYS A 121 -1.94 10.32 10.94
CA LYS A 121 -3.17 9.78 10.34
C LYS A 121 -2.93 8.53 9.52
N PHE A 122 -1.67 8.21 9.19
CA PHE A 122 -1.38 6.94 8.56
C PHE A 122 -1.65 5.77 9.53
N PRO A 123 -1.98 4.57 8.99
CA PRO A 123 -2.26 3.39 9.81
C PRO A 123 -1.13 3.04 10.78
N MET A 124 -1.47 2.91 12.05
CA MET A 124 -0.59 2.45 13.12
C MET A 124 -1.12 1.16 13.72
N PHE A 125 -0.22 0.25 14.07
CA PHE A 125 -0.55 -1.05 14.66
C PHE A 125 -0.08 -1.15 16.10
N ALA A 126 -0.65 -2.09 16.84
CA ALA A 126 -0.26 -2.35 18.22
C ALA A 126 1.24 -2.66 18.33
N LYS A 127 1.81 -2.28 19.46
CA LYS A 127 3.22 -2.52 19.76
C LYS A 127 3.62 -3.97 19.53
N SER A 128 4.69 -4.20 18.79
CA SER A 128 5.14 -5.53 18.41
C SER A 128 6.67 -5.63 18.34
N SER A 129 7.18 -6.84 18.42
CA SER A 129 8.61 -7.09 18.20
C SER A 129 8.94 -7.07 16.72
N VAL A 130 10.08 -6.46 16.36
CA VAL A 130 10.55 -6.25 14.98
C VAL A 130 11.91 -6.87 14.69
N LYS A 131 12.58 -7.43 15.73
CA LYS A 131 13.88 -8.11 15.58
C LYS A 131 14.00 -9.33 16.48
N GLY A 132 15.00 -10.15 16.20
CA GLY A 132 15.31 -11.35 16.98
C GLY A 132 14.26 -12.47 16.84
N PRO A 133 14.30 -13.47 17.72
CA PRO A 133 13.40 -14.64 17.67
C PRO A 133 11.93 -14.27 17.79
N GLU A 134 11.62 -13.22 18.58
CA GLU A 134 10.27 -12.76 18.86
C GLU A 134 9.71 -11.81 17.78
N ALA A 135 10.48 -11.51 16.75
CA ALA A 135 10.01 -10.64 15.68
C ALA A 135 8.68 -11.14 15.08
N SER A 136 7.75 -10.25 14.85
CA SER A 136 6.47 -10.57 14.22
C SER A 136 6.69 -11.22 12.84
N PRO A 137 5.75 -12.05 12.36
CA PRO A 137 5.90 -12.73 11.07
C PRO A 137 6.23 -11.79 9.90
N LEU A 138 5.62 -10.61 9.85
CA LEU A 138 5.91 -9.58 8.85
C LEU A 138 7.39 -9.16 8.88
N PHE A 139 7.89 -8.79 10.06
CA PHE A 139 9.28 -8.31 10.17
C PHE A 139 10.31 -9.40 9.94
N ARG A 140 10.02 -10.66 10.31
CA ARG A 140 10.87 -11.80 9.92
C ARG A 140 10.94 -11.96 8.41
N GLN A 141 9.79 -11.90 7.75
CA GLN A 141 9.71 -12.03 6.28
C GLN A 141 10.45 -10.88 5.59
N LEU A 142 10.23 -9.63 6.01
CA LEU A 142 10.91 -8.47 5.44
C LEU A 142 12.43 -8.52 5.66
N ALA A 143 12.87 -8.96 6.83
CA ALA A 143 14.29 -9.16 7.12
C ALA A 143 14.93 -10.25 6.24
N GLN A 144 14.22 -11.35 5.98
CA GLN A 144 14.66 -12.40 5.07
C GLN A 144 14.77 -11.90 3.63
N LEU A 145 13.76 -11.18 3.14
CA LEU A 145 13.73 -10.66 1.77
C LEU A 145 14.81 -9.60 1.52
N SER A 146 15.08 -8.74 2.51
CA SER A 146 16.05 -7.65 2.39
C SER A 146 17.48 -8.03 2.81
N GLY A 147 17.65 -9.16 3.50
CA GLY A 147 18.90 -9.51 4.18
C GLY A 147 19.21 -8.63 5.40
N THR A 148 18.27 -7.79 5.84
CA THR A 148 18.50 -6.78 6.91
C THR A 148 17.31 -6.67 7.83
N ALA A 149 17.47 -7.02 9.12
CA ALA A 149 16.51 -6.72 10.17
C ALA A 149 16.67 -5.25 10.64
N PRO A 150 15.64 -4.64 11.26
CA PRO A 150 15.77 -3.33 11.87
C PRO A 150 16.91 -3.31 12.89
N ARG A 151 17.86 -2.38 12.69
CA ARG A 151 18.99 -2.16 13.63
C ARG A 151 18.70 -1.06 14.62
N TRP A 152 17.68 -0.25 14.35
CA TRP A 152 17.19 0.82 15.21
C TRP A 152 15.76 1.18 14.87
N ASN A 153 15.15 2.09 15.66
CA ASN A 153 13.83 2.64 15.35
C ASN A 153 13.84 3.43 14.04
N PHE A 154 12.72 3.54 13.38
CA PHE A 154 12.54 4.21 12.09
C PHE A 154 13.32 3.57 10.94
N HIS A 155 13.61 2.27 11.00
CA HIS A 155 13.98 1.48 9.83
C HIS A 155 12.75 1.33 8.93
N LYS A 156 12.95 1.32 7.62
CA LYS A 156 11.86 1.32 6.64
C LYS A 156 12.07 0.22 5.62
N TYR A 157 10.95 -0.41 5.19
CA TYR A 157 10.90 -1.30 4.05
C TYR A 157 9.88 -0.76 3.06
N LEU A 158 10.27 -0.60 1.82
CA LEU A 158 9.40 -0.14 0.73
C LEU A 158 8.94 -1.35 -0.08
N LEU A 159 7.63 -1.51 -0.22
CA LEU A 159 7.01 -2.53 -1.06
C LEU A 159 6.35 -1.87 -2.26
N GLY A 160 6.48 -2.50 -3.43
CA GLY A 160 5.78 -2.11 -4.64
C GLY A 160 4.30 -2.48 -4.61
N ARG A 161 3.56 -2.10 -5.64
CA ARG A 161 2.12 -2.41 -5.76
C ARG A 161 1.84 -3.92 -5.83
N ASP A 162 2.78 -4.70 -6.29
CA ASP A 162 2.72 -6.17 -6.32
C ASP A 162 3.11 -6.82 -4.98
N GLY A 163 3.38 -6.01 -3.97
CA GLY A 163 3.80 -6.44 -2.65
C GLY A 163 5.26 -6.90 -2.56
N LYS A 164 6.04 -6.87 -3.65
CA LYS A 164 7.45 -7.23 -3.59
C LYS A 164 8.26 -6.15 -2.89
N LEU A 165 9.27 -6.58 -2.17
CA LEU A 165 10.24 -5.67 -1.57
C LEU A 165 11.01 -4.94 -2.68
N VAL A 166 10.99 -3.61 -2.64
CA VAL A 166 11.75 -2.72 -3.54
C VAL A 166 13.09 -2.37 -2.93
N ASP A 167 13.10 -1.94 -1.67
CA ASP A 167 14.31 -1.52 -0.95
C ASP A 167 14.04 -1.44 0.56
N ASN A 168 15.11 -1.29 1.34
CA ASN A 168 15.04 -0.99 2.75
C ASN A 168 15.97 0.16 3.11
N TYR A 169 15.61 0.93 4.14
CA TYR A 169 16.31 2.16 4.52
C TYR A 169 16.56 2.17 6.03
N SER A 170 17.77 2.54 6.41
CA SER A 170 18.11 2.68 7.82
C SER A 170 17.40 3.89 8.47
N SER A 171 17.49 3.98 9.78
CA SER A 171 16.99 5.12 10.58
C SER A 171 17.54 6.48 10.11
N LEU A 172 18.75 6.48 9.55
CA LEU A 172 19.43 7.70 9.07
C LEU A 172 18.81 8.28 7.80
N THR A 173 18.05 7.47 7.06
CA THR A 173 17.31 7.91 5.87
C THR A 173 16.01 8.55 6.31
N GLY A 174 15.95 9.88 6.35
CA GLY A 174 14.73 10.63 6.66
C GLY A 174 13.65 10.47 5.60
N PRO A 175 12.37 10.74 5.95
CA PRO A 175 11.26 10.67 4.99
C PRO A 175 11.40 11.64 3.80
N ASP A 176 12.14 12.72 3.96
CA ASP A 176 12.43 13.73 2.94
C ASP A 176 13.63 13.36 2.04
N ASN A 177 14.28 12.24 2.30
CA ASN A 177 15.42 11.76 1.52
C ASN A 177 15.04 11.60 0.04
N LYS A 178 15.77 12.27 -0.85
CA LYS A 178 15.50 12.28 -2.29
C LYS A 178 15.49 10.88 -2.92
N GLY A 179 16.32 9.96 -2.41
CA GLY A 179 16.36 8.57 -2.89
C GLY A 179 15.09 7.81 -2.54
N LEU A 180 14.65 7.89 -1.27
CA LEU A 180 13.41 7.29 -0.80
C LEU A 180 12.19 7.86 -1.55
N VAL A 181 12.10 9.19 -1.64
CA VAL A 181 10.97 9.85 -2.35
C VAL A 181 10.91 9.42 -3.81
N ARG A 182 12.05 9.40 -4.50
CA ARG A 182 12.13 8.94 -5.89
C ARG A 182 11.72 7.48 -6.04
N ALA A 183 12.14 6.61 -5.15
CA ALA A 183 11.74 5.20 -5.18
C ALA A 183 10.23 5.04 -4.99
N ILE A 184 9.62 5.79 -4.08
CA ILE A 184 8.15 5.83 -3.91
C ILE A 184 7.48 6.29 -5.20
N GLU A 185 7.92 7.40 -5.79
CA GLU A 185 7.32 7.95 -7.00
C GLU A 185 7.45 7.00 -8.20
N GLN A 186 8.60 6.30 -8.34
CA GLN A 186 8.79 5.28 -9.35
C GLN A 186 7.79 4.13 -9.19
N GLN A 187 7.57 3.65 -7.97
CA GLN A 187 6.59 2.59 -7.70
C GLN A 187 5.15 3.06 -7.90
N LEU A 188 4.85 4.33 -7.62
CA LEU A 188 3.54 4.91 -7.88
C LEU A 188 3.24 5.03 -9.39
N ALA A 189 4.27 5.24 -10.21
CA ALA A 189 4.16 5.31 -11.67
C ALA A 189 3.93 3.93 -12.32
N VAL A 190 4.28 2.83 -11.63
CA VAL A 190 3.96 1.47 -12.11
C VAL A 190 2.45 1.31 -12.07
N THR A 191 1.83 1.09 -13.22
CA THR A 191 0.42 0.71 -13.29
C THR A 191 0.23 -0.59 -12.51
N ALA A 192 -0.76 -0.63 -11.60
CA ALA A 192 -1.16 -1.89 -11.00
C ALA A 192 -1.50 -2.85 -12.16
N ASN A 193 -0.73 -3.92 -12.33
CA ASN A 193 -1.12 -4.98 -13.27
C ASN A 193 -2.45 -5.53 -12.75
N ARG A 194 -3.51 -5.22 -13.50
CA ARG A 194 -4.87 -5.68 -13.30
C ARG A 194 -4.96 -7.15 -13.68
#